data_531366c9a3d268c7a1759d335baab8c1
#
_entry.id   531366c9a3d268c7a1759d335baab8c1
#
_cell.length_a   1.000
_cell.length_b   1.000
_cell.length_c   1.000
_cell.angle_alpha   90.00
_cell.angle_beta   90.00
_cell.angle_gamma   90.00
#
_symmetry.space_group_name_H-M   'P 1'
#
loop_
_entity.id
_entity.type
_entity.pdbx_description
1 polymer ?
#
loop_
_entity_poly.entity_id
_entity_poly.type
_entity_poly.pdbx_seq_one_letter_code
_entity_poly.pdbx_strand_id
1 'polypeptide(L)'
;MKIRDRELSIPIIQGGMGVGISLSGLAGAVAACGGMGVISAAHPGYRDPDFYRDPLNVNLRCLKEEIAKAKEIAKGCGLVGVNVMVAVQHYADYVRAAIEGGADAIISGAGLPTELPQIAGDSKVLLAPIVSSGRAARVICRAWERHGNRLPDFVVVEGSRAGGHLGFSAEELADGSAKPLDEIVSDVIETLRPYEEKCGRKIPVFPAGGVYDGADIARLEKLGAAGAQIATRFIATEECDAAPAYKQAMVDAKEEDVRIIKSPVGMPGRALFSPLIRKVAELGRIAPAGACSVCAPATPPTRRTALPRRSLMLPRETGRMDSFSAARMWAVLTGLPQSGNSWMSW
;
A
#
# COMPACT_ATOMS: atom_id res chain seq x y z
N MET A 1 -15.56 -11.19 8.34
CA MET A 1 -15.09 -10.65 9.65
C MET A 1 -15.55 -9.21 9.84
N LYS A 2 -15.51 -8.69 11.07
CA LYS A 2 -15.85 -7.28 11.32
C LYS A 2 -14.64 -6.52 11.84
N ILE A 3 -14.45 -5.31 11.33
CA ILE A 3 -13.51 -4.31 11.84
C ILE A 3 -14.35 -3.13 12.33
N ARG A 4 -14.58 -3.03 13.65
CA ARG A 4 -15.58 -2.16 14.25
C ARG A 4 -16.98 -2.45 13.66
N ASP A 5 -17.59 -1.44 13.04
CA ASP A 5 -18.91 -1.49 12.41
C ASP A 5 -18.88 -1.87 10.92
N ARG A 6 -17.69 -2.06 10.34
CA ARG A 6 -17.50 -2.41 8.93
C ARG A 6 -17.34 -3.91 8.76
N GLU A 7 -17.98 -4.47 7.76
CA GLU A 7 -17.83 -5.87 7.39
C GLU A 7 -16.83 -6.03 6.26
N LEU A 8 -15.93 -7.00 6.42
CA LEU A 8 -15.00 -7.45 5.39
C LEU A 8 -15.34 -8.92 5.15
N SER A 9 -16.03 -9.19 4.05
CA SER A 9 -16.52 -10.55 3.72
C SER A 9 -15.35 -11.49 3.49
N ILE A 10 -14.28 -10.97 2.93
CA ILE A 10 -13.05 -11.70 2.68
C ILE A 10 -11.87 -10.96 3.32
N PRO A 11 -11.11 -11.62 4.22
CA PRO A 11 -10.10 -10.99 5.05
C PRO A 11 -8.78 -10.73 4.28
N ILE A 12 -8.90 -10.16 3.10
CA ILE A 12 -7.75 -9.77 2.27
C ILE A 12 -7.78 -8.28 2.01
N ILE A 13 -6.63 -7.64 2.23
CA ILE A 13 -6.36 -6.26 1.90
C ILE A 13 -5.43 -6.26 0.68
N GLN A 14 -5.79 -5.59 -0.39
CA GLN A 14 -4.85 -5.28 -1.46
C GLN A 14 -4.02 -4.07 -1.03
N GLY A 15 -2.71 -4.25 -0.87
CA GLY A 15 -1.81 -3.20 -0.43
C GLY A 15 -1.71 -2.05 -1.43
N GLY A 16 -1.76 -0.81 -0.94
CA GLY A 16 -1.67 0.39 -1.78
C GLY A 16 -0.30 0.53 -2.43
N MET A 17 -0.25 0.64 -3.76
CA MET A 17 0.96 0.72 -4.56
C MET A 17 0.95 1.99 -5.43
N GLY A 18 1.91 2.88 -5.23
CA GLY A 18 2.14 4.08 -6.08
C GLY A 18 3.29 3.84 -7.06
N VAL A 19 3.42 4.61 -8.10
CA VAL A 19 2.55 5.66 -8.65
C VAL A 19 1.71 5.05 -9.76
N GLY A 20 0.37 5.23 -9.70
CA GLY A 20 -0.52 4.78 -10.77
C GLY A 20 -0.66 3.24 -10.90
N ILE A 21 -0.32 2.47 -9.85
CA ILE A 21 -0.45 1.01 -9.83
C ILE A 21 -1.79 0.62 -9.20
N SER A 22 -2.12 1.16 -8.02
CA SER A 22 -3.42 0.95 -7.41
C SER A 22 -4.19 2.27 -7.31
N LEU A 23 -5.09 2.47 -8.24
CA LEU A 23 -6.08 3.53 -8.29
C LEU A 23 -7.49 2.91 -8.20
N SER A 24 -8.47 3.55 -8.81
CA SER A 24 -9.87 3.12 -8.71
C SER A 24 -10.15 1.75 -9.35
N GLY A 25 -9.46 1.41 -10.44
CA GLY A 25 -9.66 0.14 -11.15
C GLY A 25 -9.37 -1.04 -10.23
N LEU A 26 -8.13 -1.15 -9.76
CA LEU A 26 -7.73 -2.25 -8.89
C LEU A 26 -8.45 -2.22 -7.54
N ALA A 27 -8.46 -1.06 -6.87
CA ALA A 27 -9.06 -0.96 -5.54
C ALA A 27 -10.57 -1.24 -5.57
N GLY A 28 -11.28 -0.74 -6.60
CA GLY A 28 -12.70 -1.00 -6.79
C GLY A 28 -13.00 -2.47 -7.06
N ALA A 29 -12.20 -3.13 -7.91
CA ALA A 29 -12.37 -4.55 -8.24
C ALA A 29 -12.17 -5.46 -7.02
N VAL A 30 -11.13 -5.20 -6.20
CA VAL A 30 -10.90 -5.96 -4.96
C VAL A 30 -12.03 -5.75 -3.97
N ALA A 31 -12.52 -4.52 -3.82
CA ALA A 31 -13.65 -4.22 -2.97
C ALA A 31 -14.94 -4.88 -3.49
N ALA A 32 -15.18 -4.90 -4.81
CA ALA A 32 -16.31 -5.60 -5.42
C ALA A 32 -16.31 -7.11 -5.11
N CYS A 33 -15.13 -7.70 -4.93
CA CYS A 33 -14.98 -9.09 -4.47
C CYS A 33 -15.18 -9.29 -2.97
N GLY A 34 -15.45 -8.24 -2.18
CA GLY A 34 -15.68 -8.33 -0.74
C GLY A 34 -14.43 -8.19 0.12
N GLY A 35 -13.28 -7.88 -0.47
CA GLY A 35 -12.03 -7.52 0.21
C GLY A 35 -11.92 -6.02 0.51
N MET A 36 -10.73 -5.59 0.93
CA MET A 36 -10.38 -4.16 1.02
C MET A 36 -9.44 -3.79 -0.12
N GLY A 37 -9.92 -3.05 -1.09
CA GLY A 37 -9.08 -2.45 -2.13
C GLY A 37 -8.50 -1.13 -1.63
N VAL A 38 -7.21 -0.89 -1.88
CA VAL A 38 -6.51 0.27 -1.32
C VAL A 38 -5.90 1.12 -2.41
N ILE A 39 -6.34 2.37 -2.49
CA ILE A 39 -5.78 3.38 -3.38
C ILE A 39 -4.50 3.94 -2.76
N SER A 40 -3.46 4.12 -3.59
CA SER A 40 -2.25 4.82 -3.15
C SER A 40 -2.40 6.33 -3.30
N ALA A 41 -2.15 7.07 -2.22
CA ALA A 41 -2.10 8.54 -2.24
C ALA A 41 -0.82 9.10 -2.89
N ALA A 42 0.11 8.22 -3.32
CA ALA A 42 1.32 8.65 -4.01
C ALA A 42 1.01 9.07 -5.45
N HIS A 43 0.86 10.36 -5.67
CA HIS A 43 0.59 11.00 -6.97
C HIS A 43 -0.61 10.44 -7.75
N PRO A 44 -1.81 10.38 -7.20
CA PRO A 44 -2.97 9.90 -7.93
C PRO A 44 -3.28 10.77 -9.16
N GLY A 45 -2.89 12.04 -9.15
CA GLY A 45 -3.09 12.98 -10.25
C GLY A 45 -1.97 13.04 -11.30
N TYR A 46 -1.03 12.09 -11.32
CA TYR A 46 0.16 12.17 -12.18
C TYR A 46 -0.12 12.20 -13.69
N ARG A 47 -1.32 11.80 -14.11
CA ARG A 47 -1.78 11.84 -15.51
C ARG A 47 -2.46 13.16 -15.88
N ASP A 48 -2.78 13.98 -14.88
CA ASP A 48 -3.48 15.23 -15.09
C ASP A 48 -2.57 16.27 -15.78
N PRO A 49 -3.05 17.01 -16.79
CA PRO A 49 -2.25 18.03 -17.49
C PRO A 49 -1.68 19.11 -16.57
N ASP A 50 -2.40 19.45 -15.52
CA ASP A 50 -1.99 20.50 -14.56
C ASP A 50 -1.09 19.96 -13.43
N PHE A 51 -0.76 18.65 -13.43
CA PHE A 51 0.01 18.03 -12.36
C PHE A 51 1.32 18.73 -12.03
N TYR A 52 2.08 19.15 -13.04
CA TYR A 52 3.36 19.84 -12.83
C TYR A 52 3.21 21.31 -12.44
N ARG A 53 2.04 21.90 -12.67
CA ARG A 53 1.74 23.30 -12.32
C ARG A 53 1.27 23.44 -10.88
N ASP A 54 0.40 22.54 -10.43
CA ASP A 54 -0.17 22.52 -9.09
C ASP A 54 -0.31 21.09 -8.55
N PRO A 55 0.82 20.43 -8.23
CA PRO A 55 0.84 19.01 -7.89
C PRO A 55 0.01 18.68 -6.65
N LEU A 56 -0.05 19.56 -5.65
CA LEU A 56 -0.79 19.28 -4.43
C LEU A 56 -2.29 19.28 -4.69
N ASN A 57 -2.85 20.37 -5.19
CA ASN A 57 -4.30 20.47 -5.38
C ASN A 57 -4.82 19.44 -6.40
N VAL A 58 -4.04 19.19 -7.45
CA VAL A 58 -4.35 18.15 -8.44
C VAL A 58 -4.40 16.77 -7.78
N ASN A 59 -3.40 16.43 -6.98
CA ASN A 59 -3.39 15.14 -6.27
C ASN A 59 -4.55 14.99 -5.29
N LEU A 60 -4.85 16.04 -4.50
CA LEU A 60 -5.95 15.99 -3.54
C LEU A 60 -7.32 15.84 -4.23
N ARG A 61 -7.52 16.53 -5.36
CA ARG A 61 -8.71 16.39 -6.18
C ARG A 61 -8.82 14.99 -6.77
N CYS A 62 -7.78 14.54 -7.47
CA CYS A 62 -7.77 13.23 -8.12
C CYS A 62 -7.91 12.09 -7.09
N LEU A 63 -7.36 12.23 -5.88
CA LEU A 63 -7.55 11.22 -4.83
C LEU A 63 -9.03 11.05 -4.48
N LYS A 64 -9.77 12.14 -4.32
CA LYS A 64 -11.21 12.08 -4.06
C LYS A 64 -11.98 11.46 -5.23
N GLU A 65 -11.62 11.82 -6.45
CA GLU A 65 -12.22 11.24 -7.67
C GLU A 65 -11.97 9.74 -7.78
N GLU A 66 -10.74 9.28 -7.50
CA GLU A 66 -10.38 7.86 -7.53
C GLU A 66 -11.12 7.08 -6.43
N ILE A 67 -11.29 7.64 -5.24
CA ILE A 67 -12.10 7.00 -4.18
C ILE A 67 -13.55 6.86 -4.61
N ALA A 68 -14.15 7.90 -5.18
CA ALA A 68 -15.54 7.86 -5.66
C ALA A 68 -15.73 6.78 -6.73
N LYS A 69 -14.85 6.72 -7.74
CA LYS A 69 -14.86 5.70 -8.79
C LYS A 69 -14.68 4.29 -8.22
N ALA A 70 -13.74 4.10 -7.28
CA ALA A 70 -13.52 2.79 -6.65
C ALA A 70 -14.77 2.31 -5.90
N LYS A 71 -15.46 3.20 -5.20
CA LYS A 71 -16.72 2.88 -4.51
C LYS A 71 -17.86 2.55 -5.49
N GLU A 72 -17.90 3.23 -6.62
CA GLU A 72 -18.86 2.94 -7.68
C GLU A 72 -18.62 1.53 -8.26
N ILE A 73 -17.36 1.16 -8.52
CA ILE A 73 -16.99 -0.20 -8.97
C ILE A 73 -17.31 -1.23 -7.88
N ALA A 74 -17.03 -0.92 -6.61
CA ALA A 74 -17.24 -1.82 -5.47
C ALA A 74 -18.70 -2.14 -5.20
N LYS A 75 -19.64 -1.28 -5.60
CA LYS A 75 -21.09 -1.44 -5.40
C LYS A 75 -21.49 -1.78 -3.95
N GLY A 76 -20.71 -1.33 -2.97
CA GLY A 76 -20.96 -1.58 -1.55
C GLY A 76 -20.60 -2.98 -1.04
N CYS A 77 -19.93 -3.83 -1.85
CA CYS A 77 -19.62 -5.21 -1.45
C CYS A 77 -18.47 -5.34 -0.46
N GLY A 78 -17.46 -4.47 -0.54
CA GLY A 78 -16.27 -4.47 0.32
C GLY A 78 -15.87 -3.06 0.72
N LEU A 79 -14.62 -2.88 1.11
CA LEU A 79 -14.11 -1.61 1.62
C LEU A 79 -13.11 -0.97 0.64
N VAL A 80 -13.13 0.35 0.55
CA VAL A 80 -12.15 1.16 -0.18
C VAL A 80 -11.29 1.92 0.81
N GLY A 81 -10.04 1.49 0.96
CA GLY A 81 -9.03 2.15 1.78
C GLY A 81 -8.13 3.08 0.97
N VAL A 82 -7.38 3.90 1.69
CA VAL A 82 -6.31 4.74 1.12
C VAL A 82 -5.02 4.52 1.90
N ASN A 83 -3.93 4.25 1.19
CA ASN A 83 -2.59 4.21 1.77
C ASN A 83 -1.94 5.59 1.66
N VAL A 84 -1.53 6.15 2.81
CA VAL A 84 -0.83 7.44 2.90
C VAL A 84 0.49 7.27 3.65
N MET A 85 1.60 7.51 2.98
CA MET A 85 2.92 7.44 3.62
C MET A 85 3.14 8.65 4.54
N VAL A 86 3.61 8.41 5.77
CA VAL A 86 3.95 9.48 6.73
C VAL A 86 5.03 10.42 6.17
N ALA A 87 5.96 9.88 5.40
CA ALA A 87 7.10 10.61 4.84
C ALA A 87 6.74 11.57 3.69
N VAL A 88 5.50 11.59 3.20
CA VAL A 88 5.12 12.55 2.14
C VAL A 88 4.93 13.95 2.71
N GLN A 89 5.26 14.95 1.90
CA GLN A 89 4.85 16.33 2.20
C GLN A 89 3.32 16.43 2.20
N HIS A 90 2.79 17.29 3.06
CA HIS A 90 1.33 17.49 3.17
C HIS A 90 0.56 16.22 3.59
N TYR A 91 1.17 15.34 4.39
CA TYR A 91 0.55 14.13 4.91
C TYR A 91 -0.87 14.35 5.43
N ALA A 92 -1.05 15.39 6.26
CA ALA A 92 -2.35 15.72 6.84
C ALA A 92 -3.40 16.09 5.78
N ASP A 93 -3.00 16.77 4.71
CA ASP A 93 -3.92 17.17 3.65
C ASP A 93 -4.39 15.96 2.83
N TYR A 94 -3.50 15.00 2.55
CA TYR A 94 -3.87 13.73 1.92
C TYR A 94 -4.81 12.90 2.81
N VAL A 95 -4.58 12.84 4.11
CA VAL A 95 -5.48 12.14 5.05
C VAL A 95 -6.87 12.79 5.06
N ARG A 96 -6.93 14.12 5.16
CA ARG A 96 -8.22 14.85 5.11
C ARG A 96 -8.93 14.65 3.78
N ALA A 97 -8.22 14.77 2.66
CA ALA A 97 -8.81 14.55 1.33
C ALA A 97 -9.35 13.12 1.16
N ALA A 98 -8.66 12.11 1.70
CA ALA A 98 -9.15 10.74 1.67
C ALA A 98 -10.43 10.58 2.50
N ILE A 99 -10.51 11.19 3.67
CA ILE A 99 -11.72 11.19 4.52
C ILE A 99 -12.87 11.92 3.83
N GLU A 100 -12.62 13.11 3.28
CA GLU A 100 -13.60 13.89 2.52
C GLU A 100 -14.10 13.15 1.27
N GLY A 101 -13.21 12.40 0.60
CA GLY A 101 -13.55 11.53 -0.53
C GLY A 101 -14.35 10.30 -0.13
N GLY A 102 -14.54 10.06 1.17
CA GLY A 102 -15.35 8.97 1.70
C GLY A 102 -14.62 7.62 1.77
N ALA A 103 -13.30 7.61 1.93
CA ALA A 103 -12.56 6.37 2.18
C ALA A 103 -13.09 5.64 3.43
N ASP A 104 -13.10 4.30 3.38
CA ASP A 104 -13.53 3.48 4.52
C ASP A 104 -12.38 3.25 5.51
N ALA A 105 -11.14 3.30 5.06
CA ALA A 105 -9.94 3.11 5.88
C ALA A 105 -8.78 4.00 5.43
N ILE A 106 -7.96 4.45 6.38
CA ILE A 106 -6.65 5.04 6.14
C ILE A 106 -5.59 4.08 6.69
N ILE A 107 -4.72 3.60 5.80
CA ILE A 107 -3.58 2.75 6.15
C ILE A 107 -2.31 3.61 6.02
N SER A 108 -1.51 3.69 7.07
CA SER A 108 -0.38 4.61 7.08
C SER A 108 0.91 3.95 7.57
N GLY A 109 1.97 4.14 6.80
CA GLY A 109 3.30 3.60 7.04
C GLY A 109 4.39 4.50 6.46
N ALA A 110 5.58 3.96 6.18
CA ALA A 110 6.77 4.71 5.81
C ALA A 110 7.07 5.83 6.84
N GLY A 111 7.08 5.45 8.10
CA GLY A 111 7.18 6.26 9.30
C GLY A 111 6.10 5.88 10.31
N LEU A 112 6.19 6.42 11.53
CA LEU A 112 5.20 6.17 12.59
C LEU A 112 4.07 7.20 12.51
N PRO A 113 2.81 6.80 12.21
CA PRO A 113 1.68 7.71 12.03
C PRO A 113 1.10 8.18 13.37
N THR A 114 1.94 8.78 14.24
CA THR A 114 1.55 9.15 15.61
C THR A 114 0.44 10.19 15.67
N GLU A 115 0.32 11.05 14.66
CA GLU A 115 -0.67 12.14 14.58
C GLU A 115 -1.94 11.75 13.81
N LEU A 116 -2.01 10.55 13.25
CA LEU A 116 -3.12 10.13 12.40
C LEU A 116 -4.50 10.27 13.08
N PRO A 117 -4.69 9.89 14.36
CA PRO A 117 -5.98 10.10 15.03
C PRO A 117 -6.40 11.56 15.16
N GLN A 118 -5.46 12.47 15.44
CA GLN A 118 -5.75 13.90 15.56
C GLN A 118 -6.14 14.49 14.20
N ILE A 119 -5.44 14.08 13.12
CA ILE A 119 -5.77 14.53 11.76
C ILE A 119 -7.14 14.01 11.34
N ALA A 120 -7.47 12.77 11.70
CA ALA A 120 -8.76 12.15 11.38
C ALA A 120 -9.93 12.70 12.22
N GLY A 121 -9.65 13.26 13.41
CA GLY A 121 -10.65 13.82 14.31
C GLY A 121 -11.78 12.81 14.61
N ASP A 122 -13.01 13.30 14.64
CA ASP A 122 -14.22 12.50 14.93
C ASP A 122 -14.72 11.65 13.74
N SER A 123 -13.93 11.58 12.67
CA SER A 123 -14.26 10.77 11.50
C SER A 123 -14.42 9.29 11.87
N LYS A 124 -15.41 8.63 11.26
CA LYS A 124 -15.66 7.19 11.41
C LYS A 124 -14.79 6.31 10.51
N VAL A 125 -13.83 6.90 9.77
CA VAL A 125 -12.89 6.16 8.95
C VAL A 125 -12.08 5.20 9.81
N LEU A 126 -11.81 3.98 9.33
CA LEU A 126 -10.94 3.04 10.01
C LEU A 126 -9.48 3.53 9.90
N LEU A 127 -8.73 3.47 11.00
CA LEU A 127 -7.33 3.88 11.03
C LEU A 127 -6.43 2.68 11.33
N ALA A 128 -5.45 2.48 10.46
CA ALA A 128 -4.49 1.39 10.57
C ALA A 128 -3.06 1.86 10.37
N PRO A 129 -2.16 1.61 11.32
CA PRO A 129 -0.73 1.75 11.12
C PRO A 129 -0.15 0.53 10.41
N ILE A 130 0.96 0.73 9.68
CA ILE A 130 1.86 -0.34 9.24
C ILE A 130 3.02 -0.38 10.21
N VAL A 131 3.32 -1.57 10.75
CA VAL A 131 4.41 -1.79 11.70
C VAL A 131 5.26 -3.00 11.31
N SER A 132 6.52 -3.01 11.71
CA SER A 132 7.45 -4.14 11.49
C SER A 132 7.96 -4.73 12.82
N SER A 133 7.34 -4.40 13.95
CA SER A 133 7.66 -4.95 15.27
C SER A 133 6.59 -4.63 16.31
N GLY A 134 6.50 -5.42 17.39
CA GLY A 134 5.68 -5.11 18.56
C GLY A 134 6.10 -3.80 19.25
N ARG A 135 7.40 -3.47 19.23
CA ARG A 135 7.87 -2.16 19.73
C ARG A 135 7.21 -1.00 18.99
N ALA A 136 7.15 -1.04 17.65
CA ALA A 136 6.51 -0.01 16.85
C ALA A 136 4.99 0.06 17.14
N ALA A 137 4.32 -1.09 17.22
CA ALA A 137 2.91 -1.17 17.59
C ALA A 137 2.63 -0.52 18.96
N ARG A 138 3.47 -0.81 19.96
CA ARG A 138 3.37 -0.24 21.32
C ARG A 138 3.54 1.28 21.31
N VAL A 139 4.52 1.79 20.56
CA VAL A 139 4.76 3.24 20.46
C VAL A 139 3.53 3.93 19.86
N ILE A 140 2.97 3.38 18.79
CA ILE A 140 1.80 3.94 18.14
C ILE A 140 0.57 3.87 19.05
N CYS A 141 0.27 2.74 19.68
CA CYS A 141 -0.86 2.62 20.59
C CYS A 141 -0.78 3.64 21.73
N ARG A 142 0.39 3.81 22.35
CA ARG A 142 0.61 4.81 23.42
C ARG A 142 0.44 6.25 22.92
N ALA A 143 0.96 6.56 21.74
CA ALA A 143 0.82 7.90 21.17
C ALA A 143 -0.66 8.21 20.83
N TRP A 144 -1.35 7.25 20.24
CA TRP A 144 -2.76 7.41 19.86
C TRP A 144 -3.69 7.53 21.06
N GLU A 145 -3.46 6.74 22.13
CA GLU A 145 -4.19 6.90 23.39
C GLU A 145 -3.98 8.28 24.00
N ARG A 146 -2.72 8.73 24.08
CA ARG A 146 -2.36 9.98 24.74
C ARG A 146 -2.90 11.20 24.02
N HIS A 147 -2.85 11.20 22.69
CA HIS A 147 -3.09 12.39 21.88
C HIS A 147 -4.41 12.37 21.12
N GLY A 148 -5.00 11.20 20.88
CA GLY A 148 -6.21 11.03 20.09
C GLY A 148 -7.34 10.27 20.76
N ASN A 149 -7.11 9.78 22.00
CA ASN A 149 -8.04 8.91 22.73
C ASN A 149 -8.63 7.79 21.85
N ARG A 150 -7.79 7.23 20.96
CA ARG A 150 -8.16 6.23 19.96
C ARG A 150 -7.07 5.16 19.89
N LEU A 151 -7.47 3.93 19.58
CA LEU A 151 -6.56 2.83 19.28
C LEU A 151 -6.71 2.44 17.80
N PRO A 152 -5.72 1.76 17.20
CA PRO A 152 -5.84 1.22 15.85
C PRO A 152 -7.11 0.39 15.68
N ASP A 153 -7.77 0.53 14.54
CA ASP A 153 -8.93 -0.28 14.21
C ASP A 153 -8.52 -1.65 13.69
N PHE A 154 -7.38 -1.71 13.04
CA PHE A 154 -6.61 -2.90 12.69
C PHE A 154 -5.14 -2.51 12.50
N VAL A 155 -4.26 -3.48 12.34
CA VAL A 155 -2.82 -3.26 12.14
C VAL A 155 -2.33 -4.09 10.96
N VAL A 156 -1.55 -3.47 10.08
CA VAL A 156 -0.79 -4.18 9.05
C VAL A 156 0.61 -4.47 9.60
N VAL A 157 1.04 -5.73 9.54
CA VAL A 157 2.38 -6.16 10.00
C VAL A 157 3.23 -6.48 8.78
N GLU A 158 4.23 -5.64 8.54
CA GLU A 158 5.10 -5.78 7.37
C GLU A 158 6.36 -6.56 7.70
N GLY A 159 6.58 -7.65 6.97
CA GLY A 159 7.80 -8.45 7.02
C GLY A 159 8.88 -7.97 6.04
N SER A 160 10.11 -8.50 6.22
CA SER A 160 11.28 -8.14 5.42
C SER A 160 11.18 -8.51 3.93
N ARG A 161 10.23 -9.37 3.55
CA ARG A 161 9.96 -9.75 2.14
C ARG A 161 8.96 -8.85 1.43
N ALA A 162 8.48 -7.78 2.06
CA ALA A 162 7.58 -6.83 1.40
C ALA A 162 8.25 -6.12 0.22
N GLY A 163 7.45 -5.71 -0.75
CA GLY A 163 7.86 -4.82 -1.84
C GLY A 163 7.76 -3.35 -1.43
N GLY A 164 8.49 -2.47 -2.10
CA GLY A 164 8.51 -1.05 -1.78
C GLY A 164 9.38 -0.72 -0.57
N HIS A 165 8.98 0.30 0.20
CA HIS A 165 9.73 0.77 1.38
C HIS A 165 9.68 -0.24 2.52
N LEU A 166 10.80 -0.47 3.18
CA LEU A 166 10.93 -1.47 4.23
C LEU A 166 11.26 -0.82 5.57
N GLY A 167 10.60 -1.28 6.63
CA GLY A 167 10.81 -0.83 8.00
C GLY A 167 11.97 -1.55 8.72
N PHE A 168 12.98 -2.00 7.97
CA PHE A 168 14.17 -2.71 8.45
C PHE A 168 15.43 -1.93 8.09
N SER A 169 16.54 -2.16 8.79
CA SER A 169 17.81 -1.59 8.40
C SER A 169 18.40 -2.25 7.14
N ALA A 170 19.30 -1.55 6.46
CA ALA A 170 19.96 -2.12 5.27
C ALA A 170 20.82 -3.32 5.63
N GLU A 171 21.41 -3.30 6.83
CA GLU A 171 22.23 -4.39 7.37
C GLU A 171 21.40 -5.64 7.60
N GLU A 172 20.26 -5.53 8.33
CA GLU A 172 19.35 -6.66 8.58
C GLU A 172 18.82 -7.30 7.29
N LEU A 173 18.62 -6.50 6.25
CA LEU A 173 18.18 -7.00 4.94
C LEU A 173 19.28 -7.65 4.15
N ALA A 174 20.55 -7.23 4.33
CA ALA A 174 21.70 -7.74 3.60
C ALA A 174 22.24 -9.05 4.20
N ASP A 175 22.29 -9.15 5.53
CA ASP A 175 22.80 -10.33 6.25
C ASP A 175 21.71 -11.37 6.59
N GLY A 176 20.43 -11.04 6.29
CA GLY A 176 19.31 -11.93 6.55
C GLY A 176 18.91 -12.06 8.03
N SER A 177 19.40 -11.16 8.90
CA SER A 177 19.08 -11.15 10.34
C SER A 177 17.73 -10.56 10.66
N ALA A 178 17.04 -10.00 9.66
CA ALA A 178 15.66 -9.51 9.83
C ALA A 178 14.74 -10.64 10.32
N LYS A 179 13.99 -10.38 11.39
CA LYS A 179 13.07 -11.38 11.96
C LYS A 179 12.09 -11.94 10.93
N PRO A 180 11.81 -13.24 10.97
CA PRO A 180 10.75 -13.85 10.16
C PRO A 180 9.38 -13.19 10.42
N LEU A 181 8.54 -13.13 9.38
CA LEU A 181 7.20 -12.53 9.49
C LEU A 181 6.37 -13.17 10.62
N ASP A 182 6.45 -14.48 10.81
CA ASP A 182 5.71 -15.23 11.83
C ASP A 182 6.04 -14.77 13.24
N GLU A 183 7.32 -14.50 13.52
CA GLU A 183 7.76 -13.97 14.80
C GLU A 183 7.28 -12.54 15.03
N ILE A 184 7.33 -11.71 13.99
CA ILE A 184 6.86 -10.32 14.07
C ILE A 184 5.35 -10.29 14.32
N VAL A 185 4.59 -11.13 13.62
CA VAL A 185 3.14 -11.25 13.80
C VAL A 185 2.79 -11.65 15.23
N SER A 186 3.46 -12.66 15.77
CA SER A 186 3.26 -13.12 17.15
C SER A 186 3.59 -12.02 18.17
N ASP A 187 4.73 -11.33 18.01
CA ASP A 187 5.16 -10.21 18.87
C ASP A 187 4.15 -9.05 18.83
N VAL A 188 3.62 -8.72 17.64
CA VAL A 188 2.61 -7.66 17.51
C VAL A 188 1.29 -8.06 18.16
N ILE A 189 0.80 -9.27 17.93
CA ILE A 189 -0.44 -9.76 18.55
C ILE A 189 -0.33 -9.73 20.07
N GLU A 190 0.77 -10.22 20.64
CA GLU A 190 0.99 -10.17 22.09
C GLU A 190 1.06 -8.73 22.61
N THR A 191 1.71 -7.84 21.87
CA THR A 191 1.79 -6.42 22.22
C THR A 191 0.42 -5.74 22.23
N LEU A 192 -0.51 -6.15 21.37
CA LEU A 192 -1.84 -5.56 21.27
C LEU A 192 -2.81 -6.04 22.37
N ARG A 193 -2.62 -7.23 22.95
CA ARG A 193 -3.53 -7.81 23.97
C ARG A 193 -3.94 -6.85 25.10
N PRO A 194 -3.02 -6.15 25.79
CA PRO A 194 -3.41 -5.22 26.86
C PRO A 194 -4.29 -4.06 26.36
N TYR A 195 -4.08 -3.63 25.11
CA TYR A 195 -4.89 -2.57 24.50
C TYR A 195 -6.28 -3.08 24.09
N GLU A 196 -6.38 -4.33 23.59
CA GLU A 196 -7.65 -4.99 23.32
C GLU A 196 -8.50 -5.15 24.58
N GLU A 197 -7.90 -5.64 25.66
CA GLU A 197 -8.56 -5.76 26.97
C GLU A 197 -9.08 -4.41 27.48
N LYS A 198 -8.24 -3.37 27.38
CA LYS A 198 -8.62 -2.02 27.79
C LYS A 198 -9.78 -1.44 26.98
N CYS A 199 -9.80 -1.64 25.66
CA CYS A 199 -10.84 -1.08 24.79
C CYS A 199 -12.04 -2.02 24.58
N GLY A 200 -12.00 -3.25 25.10
CA GLY A 200 -13.08 -4.23 24.99
C GLY A 200 -13.34 -4.74 23.59
N ARG A 201 -12.36 -4.60 22.66
CA ARG A 201 -12.50 -5.07 21.29
C ARG A 201 -11.19 -5.65 20.74
N LYS A 202 -11.30 -6.56 19.77
CA LYS A 202 -10.14 -7.03 19.03
C LYS A 202 -9.57 -5.95 18.11
N ILE A 203 -8.24 -5.98 17.91
CA ILE A 203 -7.51 -5.20 16.94
C ILE A 203 -6.94 -6.18 15.91
N PRO A 204 -7.66 -6.44 14.79
CA PRO A 204 -7.24 -7.42 13.81
C PRO A 204 -5.85 -7.12 13.24
N VAL A 205 -5.04 -8.17 13.05
CA VAL A 205 -3.70 -8.08 12.49
C VAL A 205 -3.68 -8.70 11.09
N PHE A 206 -3.15 -7.96 10.13
CA PHE A 206 -3.00 -8.37 8.73
C PHE A 206 -1.52 -8.41 8.36
N PRO A 207 -0.89 -9.58 8.33
CA PRO A 207 0.49 -9.73 7.85
C PRO A 207 0.63 -9.37 6.37
N ALA A 208 1.78 -8.80 6.02
CA ALA A 208 2.17 -8.38 4.67
C ALA A 208 3.63 -8.71 4.39
N GLY A 209 3.98 -8.94 3.12
CA GLY A 209 5.36 -9.20 2.72
C GLY A 209 5.77 -10.66 2.85
N GLY A 210 5.74 -11.36 1.73
CA GLY A 210 6.02 -12.80 1.64
C GLY A 210 4.78 -13.68 1.79
N VAL A 211 3.58 -13.09 1.75
CA VAL A 211 2.31 -13.82 1.65
C VAL A 211 1.97 -13.96 0.19
N TYR A 212 1.90 -15.18 -0.31
CA TYR A 212 1.74 -15.45 -1.73
C TYR A 212 0.46 -16.20 -2.08
N ASP A 213 0.03 -17.15 -1.27
CA ASP A 213 -1.13 -18.01 -1.54
C ASP A 213 -1.96 -18.30 -0.28
N GLY A 214 -2.98 -19.15 -0.45
CA GLY A 214 -3.86 -19.56 0.64
C GLY A 214 -3.18 -20.38 1.73
N ALA A 215 -2.09 -21.08 1.43
CA ALA A 215 -1.34 -21.84 2.43
C ALA A 215 -0.58 -20.88 3.38
N ASP A 216 -0.02 -19.80 2.84
CA ASP A 216 0.58 -18.74 3.66
C ASP A 216 -0.45 -18.07 4.56
N ILE A 217 -1.65 -17.76 4.02
CA ILE A 217 -2.74 -17.16 4.80
C ILE A 217 -3.13 -18.12 5.94
N ALA A 218 -3.40 -19.39 5.63
CA ALA A 218 -3.80 -20.39 6.62
C ALA A 218 -2.72 -20.61 7.71
N ARG A 219 -1.44 -20.51 7.35
CA ARG A 219 -0.33 -20.56 8.31
C ARG A 219 -0.36 -19.38 9.27
N LEU A 220 -0.56 -18.17 8.75
CA LEU A 220 -0.59 -16.93 9.53
C LEU A 220 -1.85 -16.84 10.41
N GLU A 221 -2.99 -17.33 9.92
CA GLU A 221 -4.23 -17.41 10.71
C GLU A 221 -4.06 -18.32 11.95
N LYS A 222 -3.29 -19.42 11.85
CA LYS A 222 -2.94 -20.26 13.02
C LYS A 222 -2.14 -19.52 14.08
N LEU A 223 -1.42 -18.45 13.72
CA LEU A 223 -0.73 -17.56 14.65
C LEU A 223 -1.65 -16.49 15.25
N GLY A 224 -2.91 -16.39 14.79
CA GLY A 224 -3.88 -15.42 15.25
C GLY A 224 -4.04 -14.20 14.32
N ALA A 225 -3.46 -14.21 13.12
CA ALA A 225 -3.75 -13.21 12.12
C ALA A 225 -5.23 -13.26 11.69
N ALA A 226 -5.76 -12.11 11.31
CA ALA A 226 -7.16 -11.98 10.91
C ALA A 226 -7.39 -12.16 9.40
N GLY A 227 -6.32 -12.24 8.64
CA GLY A 227 -6.25 -12.32 7.19
C GLY A 227 -4.88 -11.90 6.71
N ALA A 228 -4.76 -11.32 5.52
CA ALA A 228 -3.47 -10.87 4.98
C ALA A 228 -3.59 -9.59 4.13
N GLN A 229 -2.48 -8.83 4.06
CA GLN A 229 -2.31 -7.80 3.04
C GLN A 229 -1.36 -8.31 1.95
N ILE A 230 -1.81 -8.26 0.70
CA ILE A 230 -1.10 -8.74 -0.48
C ILE A 230 -1.03 -7.60 -1.51
N ALA A 231 0.08 -7.48 -2.20
CA ALA A 231 0.29 -6.43 -3.20
C ALA A 231 0.77 -6.98 -4.55
N THR A 232 1.93 -7.59 -4.60
CA THR A 232 2.65 -7.92 -5.84
C THR A 232 1.81 -8.74 -6.84
N ARG A 233 1.05 -9.73 -6.36
CA ARG A 233 0.21 -10.55 -7.25
C ARG A 233 -0.88 -9.76 -7.95
N PHE A 234 -1.39 -8.70 -7.32
CA PHE A 234 -2.43 -7.85 -7.92
C PHE A 234 -1.91 -6.98 -9.05
N ILE A 235 -0.57 -6.77 -9.16
CA ILE A 235 0.02 -5.97 -10.25
C ILE A 235 -0.22 -6.62 -11.62
N ALA A 236 -0.20 -7.94 -11.68
CA ALA A 236 -0.37 -8.69 -12.94
C ALA A 236 -1.84 -8.86 -13.37
N THR A 237 -2.80 -8.26 -12.64
CA THR A 237 -4.22 -8.36 -12.98
C THR A 237 -4.64 -7.36 -14.06
N GLU A 238 -5.75 -7.63 -14.72
CA GLU A 238 -6.34 -6.74 -15.73
C GLU A 238 -6.75 -5.40 -15.11
N GLU A 239 -7.31 -5.46 -13.91
CA GLU A 239 -7.88 -4.32 -13.19
C GLU A 239 -6.82 -3.40 -12.60
N CYS A 240 -5.56 -3.86 -12.53
CA CYS A 240 -4.46 -3.01 -12.07
C CYS A 240 -4.27 -1.81 -13.00
N ASP A 241 -4.21 -0.61 -12.43
CA ASP A 241 -4.17 0.66 -13.16
C ASP A 241 -2.80 0.97 -13.79
N ALA A 242 -1.79 0.10 -13.55
CA ALA A 242 -0.45 0.26 -14.09
C ALA A 242 -0.43 0.09 -15.61
N ALA A 243 0.53 0.74 -16.27
CA ALA A 243 0.74 0.57 -17.71
C ALA A 243 1.04 -0.89 -18.05
N PRO A 244 0.54 -1.40 -19.21
CA PRO A 244 0.76 -2.79 -19.62
C PRO A 244 2.23 -3.23 -19.59
N ALA A 245 3.15 -2.37 -20.01
CA ALA A 245 4.58 -2.65 -19.98
C ALA A 245 5.13 -2.85 -18.56
N TYR A 246 4.55 -2.15 -17.55
CA TYR A 246 4.93 -2.35 -16.16
C TYR A 246 4.43 -3.71 -15.65
N LYS A 247 3.17 -4.07 -15.98
CA LYS A 247 2.61 -5.38 -15.63
C LYS A 247 3.46 -6.52 -16.24
N GLN A 248 3.80 -6.39 -17.52
CA GLN A 248 4.63 -7.37 -18.21
C GLN A 248 6.01 -7.51 -17.58
N ALA A 249 6.67 -6.39 -17.21
CA ALA A 249 7.96 -6.42 -16.53
C ALA A 249 7.89 -7.16 -15.18
N MET A 250 6.74 -7.09 -14.48
CA MET A 250 6.55 -7.83 -13.22
C MET A 250 6.30 -9.32 -13.46
N VAL A 251 5.68 -9.69 -14.57
CA VAL A 251 5.44 -11.10 -14.97
C VAL A 251 6.73 -11.77 -15.43
N ASP A 252 7.56 -11.03 -16.18
CA ASP A 252 8.81 -11.54 -16.76
C ASP A 252 9.95 -11.57 -15.74
N ALA A 253 9.79 -10.87 -14.60
CA ALA A 253 10.83 -10.73 -13.58
C ALA A 253 11.16 -12.07 -12.91
N LYS A 254 12.44 -12.30 -12.70
CA LYS A 254 12.97 -13.42 -11.94
C LYS A 254 13.40 -12.96 -10.55
N GLU A 255 13.65 -13.90 -9.66
CA GLU A 255 14.10 -13.60 -8.29
C GLU A 255 15.39 -12.78 -8.28
N GLU A 256 16.30 -13.05 -9.20
CA GLU A 256 17.57 -12.33 -9.37
C GLU A 256 17.41 -10.86 -9.80
N ASP A 257 16.26 -10.49 -10.36
CA ASP A 257 15.95 -9.10 -10.73
C ASP A 257 15.47 -8.26 -9.56
N VAL A 258 15.15 -8.90 -8.44
CA VAL A 258 14.69 -8.21 -7.23
C VAL A 258 15.89 -7.77 -6.38
N ARG A 259 15.94 -6.48 -6.05
CA ARG A 259 17.06 -5.90 -5.29
C ARG A 259 16.58 -5.05 -4.14
N ILE A 260 17.41 -4.97 -3.10
CA ILE A 260 17.29 -3.94 -2.08
C ILE A 260 17.97 -2.68 -2.61
N ILE A 261 17.24 -1.59 -2.62
CA ILE A 261 17.70 -0.28 -3.10
C ILE A 261 17.51 0.77 -2.02
N LYS A 262 18.24 1.88 -2.14
CA LYS A 262 17.91 3.09 -1.36
C LYS A 262 16.79 3.84 -2.08
N SER A 263 15.63 3.91 -1.43
CA SER A 263 14.47 4.58 -2.02
C SER A 263 14.63 6.11 -2.05
N PRO A 264 13.84 6.83 -2.84
CA PRO A 264 13.87 8.30 -2.87
C PRO A 264 13.63 8.97 -1.52
N VAL A 265 12.91 8.32 -0.60
CA VAL A 265 12.66 8.81 0.76
C VAL A 265 13.76 8.46 1.76
N GLY A 266 14.84 7.79 1.29
CA GLY A 266 16.01 7.46 2.11
C GLY A 266 15.92 6.14 2.88
N MET A 267 14.77 5.46 2.88
CA MET A 267 14.58 4.14 3.48
C MET A 267 15.08 3.03 2.53
N PRO A 268 15.50 1.87 3.04
CA PRO A 268 15.65 0.69 2.22
C PRO A 268 14.34 0.34 1.52
N GLY A 269 14.42 -0.18 0.30
CA GLY A 269 13.24 -0.58 -0.46
C GLY A 269 13.55 -1.80 -1.34
N ARG A 270 12.55 -2.63 -1.58
CA ARG A 270 12.62 -3.78 -2.48
C ARG A 270 11.98 -3.42 -3.82
N ALA A 271 12.74 -3.56 -4.89
CA ALA A 271 12.27 -3.22 -6.24
C ALA A 271 12.89 -4.13 -7.30
N LEU A 272 12.26 -4.19 -8.48
CA LEU A 272 12.89 -4.74 -9.66
C LEU A 272 14.05 -3.84 -10.09
N PHE A 273 15.20 -4.46 -10.43
CA PHE A 273 16.39 -3.76 -10.92
C PHE A 273 16.21 -3.30 -12.37
N SER A 274 15.24 -2.39 -12.56
CA SER A 274 14.89 -1.83 -13.86
C SER A 274 16.01 -0.96 -14.45
N PRO A 275 15.97 -0.63 -15.75
CA PRO A 275 16.93 0.30 -16.36
C PRO A 275 17.03 1.65 -15.64
N LEU A 276 15.91 2.15 -15.10
CA LEU A 276 15.91 3.38 -14.30
C LEU A 276 16.69 3.20 -12.98
N ILE A 277 16.43 2.12 -12.24
CA ILE A 277 17.11 1.83 -10.98
C ILE A 277 18.60 1.61 -11.22
N ARG A 278 18.98 0.91 -12.30
CA ARG A 278 20.38 0.75 -12.71
C ARG A 278 21.04 2.10 -12.93
N LYS A 279 20.40 2.97 -13.69
CA LYS A 279 20.92 4.32 -13.94
C LYS A 279 21.04 5.15 -12.67
N VAL A 280 20.10 5.03 -11.74
CA VAL A 280 20.20 5.68 -10.41
C VAL A 280 21.37 5.14 -9.62
N ALA A 281 21.59 3.82 -9.63
CA ALA A 281 22.72 3.19 -8.94
C ALA A 281 24.08 3.65 -9.51
N GLU A 282 24.19 3.79 -10.83
CA GLU A 282 25.40 4.24 -11.52
C GLU A 282 25.70 5.73 -11.29
N LEU A 283 24.69 6.59 -11.36
CA LEU A 283 24.83 8.04 -11.27
C LEU A 283 24.70 8.60 -9.84
N GLY A 284 24.32 7.77 -8.88
CA GLY A 284 24.05 8.15 -7.50
C GLY A 284 22.77 8.98 -7.32
N ARG A 285 22.43 9.86 -8.27
CA ARG A 285 21.20 10.66 -8.29
C ARG A 285 20.79 10.99 -9.73
N ILE A 286 19.48 10.95 -9.99
CA ILE A 286 18.92 11.51 -11.22
C ILE A 286 18.15 12.76 -10.81
N ALA A 287 18.49 13.90 -11.43
CA ALA A 287 17.72 15.13 -11.22
C ALA A 287 16.26 14.93 -11.69
N PRO A 288 15.24 15.32 -10.90
CA PRO A 288 13.86 15.21 -11.34
C PRO A 288 13.65 16.08 -12.58
N ALA A 289 12.97 15.54 -13.58
CA ALA A 289 12.62 16.24 -14.81
C ALA A 289 11.40 17.16 -14.58
N GLY A 290 11.46 18.02 -13.57
CA GLY A 290 10.42 18.94 -13.12
C GLY A 290 10.44 19.06 -11.61
N ALA A 291 10.08 20.22 -11.08
CA ALA A 291 10.03 20.45 -9.63
C ALA A 291 8.80 19.77 -9.03
N CYS A 292 8.81 18.47 -8.89
CA CYS A 292 7.82 17.75 -8.11
C CYS A 292 8.44 17.31 -6.78
N SER A 293 8.19 18.09 -5.73
CA SER A 293 8.61 17.78 -4.37
C SER A 293 7.62 16.80 -3.73
N VAL A 294 7.87 15.49 -3.89
CA VAL A 294 7.02 14.44 -3.31
C VAL A 294 7.36 14.14 -1.87
N CYS A 295 8.64 14.27 -1.54
CA CYS A 295 9.15 13.91 -0.22
C CYS A 295 9.91 15.10 0.36
N ALA A 296 9.80 15.30 1.67
CA ALA A 296 10.66 16.24 2.36
C ALA A 296 12.13 15.83 2.13
N PRO A 297 13.02 16.77 1.70
CA PRO A 297 14.42 16.44 1.51
C PRO A 297 15.04 16.07 2.86
N ALA A 298 15.68 14.91 2.92
CA ALA A 298 16.45 14.50 4.10
C ALA A 298 17.68 15.40 4.35
N THR A 299 17.98 16.35 3.44
CA THR A 299 19.05 17.35 3.55
C THR A 299 18.78 18.53 2.63
N PRO A 300 19.20 19.78 2.96
CA PRO A 300 18.94 20.96 2.16
C PRO A 300 19.63 20.87 0.78
N PRO A 301 19.01 21.42 -0.28
CA PRO A 301 19.49 21.29 -1.64
C PRO A 301 20.72 22.18 -1.88
N THR A 302 21.82 21.56 -2.31
CA THR A 302 22.87 22.28 -3.02
C THR A 302 22.38 22.51 -4.46
N ARG A 303 22.27 23.77 -4.84
CA ARG A 303 21.90 24.22 -6.20
C ARG A 303 22.78 23.56 -7.26
N ARG A 304 22.14 22.91 -8.27
CA ARG A 304 22.72 22.79 -9.62
C ARG A 304 21.66 22.51 -10.69
N THR A 305 21.60 23.44 -11.63
CA THR A 305 21.28 23.46 -13.08
C THR A 305 20.36 22.39 -13.67
N ALA A 306 19.25 22.88 -14.22
CA ALA A 306 18.32 22.16 -15.06
C ALA A 306 18.93 21.72 -16.41
N LEU A 307 18.66 20.50 -16.83
CA LEU A 307 18.89 20.00 -18.19
C LEU A 307 17.54 19.73 -18.88
N PRO A 308 17.48 19.82 -20.24
CA PRO A 308 16.24 19.95 -20.98
C PRO A 308 15.45 18.64 -21.10
N ARG A 309 14.15 18.80 -21.25
CA ARG A 309 13.14 17.76 -21.47
C ARG A 309 13.48 16.85 -22.67
N ARG A 310 13.54 15.55 -22.45
CA ARG A 310 13.24 14.55 -23.46
C ARG A 310 12.18 13.60 -22.93
N SER A 311 11.07 13.58 -23.64
CA SER A 311 9.93 12.71 -23.48
C SER A 311 10.38 11.24 -23.57
N LEU A 312 10.19 10.46 -22.53
CA LEU A 312 10.29 9.00 -22.57
C LEU A 312 8.92 8.44 -23.02
N MET A 313 8.69 8.43 -24.32
CA MET A 313 7.72 7.52 -24.93
C MET A 313 8.35 6.15 -25.00
N LEU A 314 7.81 5.18 -24.29
CA LEU A 314 8.14 3.76 -24.47
C LEU A 314 7.36 3.22 -25.69
N PRO A 315 7.95 2.32 -26.50
CA PRO A 315 7.28 1.76 -27.66
C PRO A 315 6.08 0.89 -27.28
N ARG A 316 5.03 0.98 -28.08
CA ARG A 316 3.90 0.05 -28.03
C ARG A 316 4.28 -1.21 -28.78
N GLU A 317 4.47 -2.32 -28.08
CA GLU A 317 4.43 -3.64 -28.69
C GLU A 317 3.34 -4.49 -28.02
N THR A 318 2.50 -5.04 -28.89
CA THR A 318 1.35 -5.87 -28.53
C THR A 318 1.77 -7.32 -28.47
N GLY A 319 2.01 -7.84 -27.26
CA GLY A 319 2.11 -9.27 -26.99
C GLY A 319 0.88 -9.73 -26.19
N ARG A 320 0.30 -10.87 -26.57
CA ARG A 320 -0.83 -11.49 -25.87
C ARG A 320 -0.37 -11.87 -24.45
N MET A 321 -0.91 -11.20 -23.46
CA MET A 321 -0.86 -11.66 -22.06
C MET A 321 -2.00 -12.65 -21.86
N ASP A 322 -1.72 -13.80 -21.26
CA ASP A 322 -2.76 -14.59 -20.59
C ASP A 322 -3.20 -13.81 -19.36
N SER A 323 -4.35 -13.14 -19.50
CA SER A 323 -4.85 -12.20 -18.52
C SER A 323 -5.46 -12.94 -17.33
N PHE A 324 -4.94 -12.69 -16.14
CA PHE A 324 -5.54 -13.10 -14.87
C PHE A 324 -6.44 -11.97 -14.37
N SER A 325 -7.73 -12.23 -14.17
CA SER A 325 -8.61 -11.29 -13.50
C SER A 325 -8.41 -11.32 -11.99
N ALA A 326 -8.74 -10.23 -11.28
CA ALA A 326 -8.71 -10.19 -9.81
C ALA A 326 -9.58 -11.31 -9.21
N ALA A 327 -10.68 -11.69 -9.85
CA ALA A 327 -11.54 -12.80 -9.47
C ALA A 327 -10.82 -14.17 -9.55
N ARG A 328 -9.99 -14.40 -10.59
CA ARG A 328 -9.19 -15.64 -10.70
C ARG A 328 -8.09 -15.69 -9.67
N MET A 329 -7.40 -14.58 -9.43
CA MET A 329 -6.42 -14.45 -8.37
C MET A 329 -7.05 -14.75 -7.01
N TRP A 330 -8.27 -14.30 -6.82
CA TRP A 330 -9.07 -14.50 -5.63
C TRP A 330 -9.34 -15.97 -5.34
N ALA A 331 -9.78 -16.74 -6.35
CA ALA A 331 -10.00 -18.18 -6.22
C ALA A 331 -8.74 -18.93 -5.81
N VAL A 332 -7.57 -18.53 -6.32
CA VAL A 332 -6.26 -19.12 -5.95
C VAL A 332 -5.88 -18.77 -4.50
N LEU A 333 -6.20 -17.56 -4.02
CA LEU A 333 -5.88 -17.13 -2.67
C LEU A 333 -6.79 -17.74 -1.61
N THR A 334 -8.06 -17.96 -1.93
CA THR A 334 -9.06 -18.41 -0.96
C THR A 334 -9.34 -19.91 -1.03
N GLY A 335 -8.88 -20.61 -2.06
CA GLY A 335 -9.21 -22.03 -2.32
C GLY A 335 -10.68 -22.28 -2.62
N LEU A 336 -11.50 -21.24 -2.77
CA LEU A 336 -12.91 -21.36 -3.11
C LEU A 336 -13.07 -21.64 -4.60
N PRO A 337 -13.90 -22.63 -5.00
CA PRO A 337 -14.20 -22.86 -6.40
C PRO A 337 -14.91 -21.63 -7.00
N GLN A 338 -14.58 -21.30 -8.25
CA GLN A 338 -15.33 -20.29 -9.01
C GLN A 338 -16.79 -20.76 -9.11
N SER A 339 -17.66 -20.22 -8.28
CA SER A 339 -19.08 -20.46 -8.42
C SER A 339 -19.57 -19.73 -9.67
N GLY A 340 -19.82 -20.52 -10.73
CA GLY A 340 -20.67 -20.25 -11.87
C GLY A 340 -20.63 -18.86 -12.51
N ASN A 341 -20.22 -18.84 -13.72
CA ASN A 341 -20.50 -17.99 -14.91
C ASN A 341 -21.33 -16.66 -14.82
N SER A 342 -21.62 -16.10 -13.66
CA SER A 342 -22.43 -14.87 -13.56
C SER A 342 -21.61 -13.56 -13.51
N TRP A 343 -20.26 -13.64 -13.53
CA TRP A 343 -19.37 -12.47 -13.45
C TRP A 343 -18.72 -12.09 -14.80
N MET A 344 -19.07 -12.78 -15.90
CA MET A 344 -18.52 -12.52 -17.24
C MET A 344 -19.31 -11.51 -18.09
N SER A 345 -20.24 -10.76 -17.52
CA SER A 345 -21.05 -9.79 -18.27
C SER A 345 -20.97 -8.38 -17.69
N TRP A 346 -19.72 -7.86 -17.57
CA TRP A 346 -19.51 -6.42 -17.34
C TRP A 346 -18.27 -5.96 -18.09
#